data_b0471e774f96dfc85472246f5fe5308e
#
_entry.id   b0471e774f96dfc85472246f5fe5308e
#
_cell.length_a   1.000
_cell.length_b   1.000
_cell.length_c   1.000
_cell.angle_alpha   90.00
_cell.angle_beta   90.00
_cell.angle_gamma   90.00
#
_symmetry.space_group_name_H-M   'P 1'
#
loop_
_entity.id
_entity.type
_entity.pdbx_description
1 polymer ?
#
loop_
_entity_poly.entity_id
_entity_poly.type
_entity_poly.pdbx_seq_one_letter_code
_entity_poly.pdbx_strand_id
1 'polypeptide(L)'
;FLKLMSEALIGYYFNRPDEALQSIHKLLVNHQAEIGGQNALNMAILACQIDGLKGNYATAAQNSRSIMEQLKQQNAEQGMYKSLEGICYFYDQLKNIPAPGITCPQEDIIIPVDIEKVKLPTSIEPKGWRGTTILIPVTINGKTYQFIFDTGAGTSYMSQRMAKETGVRILSDSLIINSNLPGAMTGNFGTLENMQIGSITFHNSLITIAPPNAFDSIMIVDAVLGMDFIGLFDEVRIYPKDKKIVFPKSSTPLPSYGRNLMKVDRALKLKAQANGETLMLHFDTGNSTAGLFYQYYEKHKAEFESIGKKEKITGGGFNHV
;
A
#
# COMPACT_ATOMS: atom_id res chain seq x y z
N PHE A 1 14.90 23.56 -14.21
CA PHE A 1 13.93 23.09 -13.20
C PHE A 1 13.19 21.82 -13.63
N LEU A 2 12.71 21.68 -14.90
CA LEU A 2 11.92 20.51 -15.38
C LEU A 2 12.62 19.17 -15.13
N LYS A 3 13.93 19.10 -15.37
CA LYS A 3 14.72 17.88 -15.08
C LYS A 3 14.65 17.50 -13.60
N LEU A 4 14.90 18.45 -12.69
CA LEU A 4 14.84 18.19 -11.25
C LEU A 4 13.42 17.81 -10.80
N MET A 5 12.38 18.42 -11.37
CA MET A 5 11.00 18.08 -11.06
C MET A 5 10.67 16.62 -11.51
N SER A 6 11.11 16.22 -12.69
CA SER A 6 10.98 14.84 -13.16
C SER A 6 11.76 13.86 -12.29
N GLU A 7 13.01 14.19 -11.91
CA GLU A 7 13.83 13.36 -11.02
C GLU A 7 13.20 13.20 -9.63
N ALA A 8 12.63 14.27 -9.06
CA ALA A 8 11.91 14.22 -7.79
C ALA A 8 10.71 13.25 -7.84
N LEU A 9 9.85 13.38 -8.86
CA LEU A 9 8.68 12.53 -9.03
C LEU A 9 9.07 11.09 -9.35
N ILE A 10 10.02 10.87 -10.26
CA ILE A 10 10.53 9.53 -10.58
C ILE A 10 11.15 8.89 -9.33
N GLY A 11 11.95 9.65 -8.56
CA GLY A 11 12.54 9.16 -7.32
C GLY A 11 11.48 8.73 -6.31
N TYR A 12 10.42 9.51 -6.14
CA TYR A 12 9.31 9.16 -5.26
C TYR A 12 8.56 7.91 -5.73
N TYR A 13 8.03 7.93 -6.96
CA TYR A 13 7.21 6.84 -7.47
C TYR A 13 7.97 5.51 -7.64
N PHE A 14 9.26 5.57 -7.90
CA PHE A 14 10.10 4.35 -8.04
C PHE A 14 10.91 4.01 -6.79
N ASN A 15 10.47 4.49 -5.63
CA ASN A 15 11.03 4.13 -4.31
C ASN A 15 12.52 4.44 -4.15
N ARG A 16 12.94 5.60 -4.66
CA ARG A 16 14.29 6.18 -4.50
C ARG A 16 14.20 7.48 -3.69
N PRO A 17 13.86 7.39 -2.38
CA PRO A 17 13.50 8.55 -1.56
C PRO A 17 14.64 9.56 -1.42
N ASP A 18 15.90 9.09 -1.34
CA ASP A 18 17.05 10.00 -1.19
C ASP A 18 17.28 10.83 -2.45
N GLU A 19 17.16 10.23 -3.64
CA GLU A 19 17.25 10.95 -4.92
C GLU A 19 16.11 11.97 -5.05
N ALA A 20 14.91 11.59 -4.65
CA ALA A 20 13.75 12.47 -4.66
C ALA A 20 13.97 13.68 -3.75
N LEU A 21 14.36 13.48 -2.49
CA LEU A 21 14.63 14.57 -1.54
C LEU A 21 15.74 15.50 -2.04
N GLN A 22 16.81 14.97 -2.60
CA GLN A 22 17.89 15.78 -3.15
C GLN A 22 17.40 16.68 -4.29
N SER A 23 16.59 16.15 -5.20
CA SER A 23 16.02 16.92 -6.32
C SER A 23 15.00 17.94 -5.85
N ILE A 24 14.15 17.59 -4.88
CA ILE A 24 13.20 18.53 -4.24
C ILE A 24 13.95 19.68 -3.57
N HIS A 25 15.00 19.39 -2.79
CA HIS A 25 15.80 20.43 -2.14
C HIS A 25 16.39 21.42 -3.15
N LYS A 26 17.01 20.92 -4.23
CA LYS A 26 17.54 21.77 -5.30
C LYS A 26 16.45 22.64 -5.96
N LEU A 27 15.25 22.07 -6.18
CA LEU A 27 14.12 22.81 -6.73
C LEU A 27 13.70 23.95 -5.82
N LEU A 28 13.51 23.68 -4.53
CA LEU A 28 13.02 24.67 -3.57
C LEU A 28 14.04 25.75 -3.26
N VAL A 29 15.34 25.45 -3.31
CA VAL A 29 16.41 26.44 -3.05
C VAL A 29 16.68 27.31 -4.28
N ASN A 30 16.77 26.71 -5.47
CA ASN A 30 17.31 27.41 -6.64
C ASN A 30 16.25 27.78 -7.70
N HIS A 31 15.06 27.18 -7.66
CA HIS A 31 14.07 27.27 -8.74
C HIS A 31 12.64 27.53 -8.26
N GLN A 32 12.47 28.01 -7.01
CA GLN A 32 11.14 28.21 -6.44
C GLN A 32 10.29 29.20 -7.24
N ALA A 33 10.89 30.29 -7.73
CA ALA A 33 10.18 31.27 -8.54
C ALA A 33 9.76 30.71 -9.91
N GLU A 34 10.62 29.86 -10.52
CA GLU A 34 10.38 29.29 -11.85
C GLU A 34 9.28 28.21 -11.84
N ILE A 35 9.21 27.40 -10.77
CA ILE A 35 8.17 26.37 -10.63
C ILE A 35 6.84 26.95 -10.14
N GLY A 36 6.84 28.14 -9.56
CA GLY A 36 5.66 28.81 -9.00
C GLY A 36 5.23 28.27 -7.63
N GLY A 37 4.47 29.09 -6.89
CA GLY A 37 4.13 28.81 -5.49
C GLY A 37 3.40 27.50 -5.27
N GLN A 38 2.45 27.12 -6.13
CA GLN A 38 1.70 25.87 -5.99
C GLN A 38 2.58 24.62 -6.16
N ASN A 39 3.46 24.61 -7.15
CA ASN A 39 4.38 23.49 -7.35
C ASN A 39 5.44 23.44 -6.23
N ALA A 40 5.92 24.58 -5.75
CA ALA A 40 6.82 24.64 -4.61
C ALA A 40 6.16 24.05 -3.35
N LEU A 41 4.91 24.40 -3.09
CA LEU A 41 4.13 23.82 -2.00
C LEU A 41 3.96 22.31 -2.16
N ASN A 42 3.60 21.84 -3.35
CA ASN A 42 3.45 20.40 -3.61
C ASN A 42 4.76 19.63 -3.39
N MET A 43 5.90 20.20 -3.81
CA MET A 43 7.23 19.60 -3.58
C MET A 43 7.60 19.60 -2.09
N ALA A 44 7.29 20.65 -1.35
CA ALA A 44 7.54 20.72 0.09
C ALA A 44 6.69 19.68 0.86
N ILE A 45 5.42 19.52 0.49
CA ILE A 45 4.54 18.49 1.04
C ILE A 45 5.09 17.09 0.70
N LEU A 46 5.53 16.87 -0.53
CA LEU A 46 6.11 15.60 -0.96
C LEU A 46 7.37 15.26 -0.15
N ALA A 47 8.22 16.25 0.17
CA ALA A 47 9.37 16.05 1.04
C ALA A 47 8.94 15.57 2.44
N CYS A 48 7.91 16.17 3.04
CA CYS A 48 7.38 15.71 4.33
C CYS A 48 6.88 14.26 4.26
N GLN A 49 6.20 13.89 3.18
CA GLN A 49 5.72 12.51 2.97
C GLN A 49 6.89 11.52 2.83
N ILE A 50 7.95 11.89 2.10
CA ILE A 50 9.15 11.06 1.96
C ILE A 50 9.87 10.89 3.31
N ASP A 51 10.00 11.96 4.10
CA ASP A 51 10.54 11.86 5.46
C ASP A 51 9.71 10.90 6.32
N GLY A 52 8.39 10.99 6.24
CA GLY A 52 7.50 10.05 6.91
C GLY A 52 7.68 8.59 6.46
N LEU A 53 7.84 8.34 5.16
CA LEU A 53 8.11 7.00 4.62
C LEU A 53 9.45 6.43 5.12
N LYS A 54 10.43 7.28 5.38
CA LYS A 54 11.72 6.91 5.97
C LYS A 54 11.69 6.73 7.50
N GLY A 55 10.54 6.96 8.13
CA GLY A 55 10.40 6.93 9.59
C GLY A 55 10.90 8.19 10.31
N ASN A 56 11.26 9.25 9.58
CA ASN A 56 11.69 10.54 10.14
C ASN A 56 10.48 11.37 10.59
N TYR A 57 9.63 10.79 11.42
CA TYR A 57 8.33 11.38 11.79
C TYR A 57 8.42 12.74 12.45
N ALA A 58 9.43 12.95 13.32
CA ALA A 58 9.64 14.24 13.97
C ALA A 58 9.98 15.35 12.96
N THR A 59 10.83 15.05 11.97
CA THR A 59 11.18 15.95 10.88
C THR A 59 9.96 16.25 10.02
N ALA A 60 9.21 15.23 9.63
CA ALA A 60 7.98 15.40 8.84
C ALA A 60 6.93 16.26 9.56
N ALA A 61 6.77 16.07 10.89
CA ALA A 61 5.87 16.87 11.71
C ALA A 61 6.33 18.33 11.80
N GLN A 62 7.62 18.58 12.02
CA GLN A 62 8.18 19.92 12.09
C GLN A 62 8.03 20.67 10.75
N ASN A 63 8.45 20.04 9.65
CA ASN A 63 8.43 20.64 8.33
C ASN A 63 6.99 20.94 7.88
N SER A 64 6.06 19.99 8.02
CA SER A 64 4.66 20.22 7.65
C SER A 64 4.01 21.33 8.45
N ARG A 65 4.32 21.46 9.74
CA ARG A 65 3.85 22.56 10.58
C ARG A 65 4.42 23.91 10.14
N SER A 66 5.73 23.97 9.84
CA SER A 66 6.38 25.19 9.35
C SER A 66 5.75 25.67 8.04
N ILE A 67 5.45 24.76 7.10
CA ILE A 67 4.74 25.08 5.85
C ILE A 67 3.35 25.64 6.16
N MET A 68 2.61 25.00 7.07
CA MET A 68 1.28 25.46 7.49
C MET A 68 1.31 26.89 8.07
N GLU A 69 2.27 27.16 8.95
CA GLU A 69 2.43 28.48 9.56
C GLU A 69 2.75 29.56 8.51
N GLN A 70 3.63 29.27 7.56
CA GLN A 70 3.95 30.18 6.45
C GLN A 70 2.72 30.50 5.59
N LEU A 71 1.92 29.49 5.24
CA LEU A 71 0.69 29.69 4.45
C LEU A 71 -0.33 30.56 5.22
N LYS A 72 -0.48 30.36 6.52
CA LYS A 72 -1.35 31.18 7.37
C LYS A 72 -0.87 32.63 7.44
N GLN A 73 0.44 32.87 7.56
CA GLN A 73 1.02 34.23 7.57
C GLN A 73 0.82 34.93 6.24
N GLN A 74 0.79 34.20 5.13
CA GLN A 74 0.57 34.75 3.78
C GLN A 74 -0.93 34.91 3.48
N ASN A 75 -1.84 34.67 4.42
CA ASN A 75 -3.29 34.67 4.23
C ASN A 75 -3.76 33.82 3.04
N ALA A 76 -3.10 32.66 2.84
CA ALA A 76 -3.48 31.72 1.80
C ALA A 76 -4.93 31.23 1.99
N GLU A 77 -5.63 30.96 0.88
CA GLU A 77 -6.98 30.43 0.92
C GLU A 77 -7.03 29.08 1.68
N GLN A 78 -8.08 28.88 2.50
CA GLN A 78 -8.22 27.67 3.32
C GLN A 78 -8.14 26.36 2.50
N GLY A 79 -8.64 26.37 1.26
CA GLY A 79 -8.55 25.22 0.34
C GLY A 79 -7.11 24.78 0.05
N MET A 80 -6.15 25.69 0.06
CA MET A 80 -4.74 25.41 -0.26
C MET A 80 -4.04 24.56 0.82
N TYR A 81 -4.43 24.71 2.08
CA TYR A 81 -3.77 24.01 3.19
C TYR A 81 -4.61 22.96 3.90
N LYS A 82 -5.85 22.70 3.45
CA LYS A 82 -6.70 21.68 4.05
C LYS A 82 -6.08 20.27 4.02
N SER A 83 -5.45 19.90 2.92
CA SER A 83 -4.73 18.62 2.80
C SER A 83 -3.51 18.58 3.73
N LEU A 84 -2.84 19.71 3.91
CA LEU A 84 -1.68 19.85 4.78
C LEU A 84 -2.06 19.74 6.27
N GLU A 85 -3.27 20.17 6.67
CA GLU A 85 -3.79 19.98 8.03
C GLU A 85 -3.84 18.50 8.41
N GLY A 86 -4.32 17.64 7.50
CA GLY A 86 -4.31 16.20 7.70
C GLY A 86 -2.90 15.61 7.84
N ILE A 87 -1.96 16.10 7.03
CA ILE A 87 -0.55 15.67 7.09
C ILE A 87 0.09 16.13 8.41
N CYS A 88 -0.11 17.37 8.84
CA CYS A 88 0.37 17.88 10.13
C CYS A 88 -0.19 17.04 11.28
N TYR A 89 -1.50 16.81 11.28
CA TYR A 89 -2.16 16.00 12.31
C TYR A 89 -1.56 14.59 12.36
N PHE A 90 -1.43 13.93 11.21
CA PHE A 90 -0.90 12.58 11.12
C PHE A 90 0.52 12.47 11.68
N TYR A 91 1.44 13.35 11.25
CA TYR A 91 2.82 13.29 11.75
C TYR A 91 2.96 13.77 13.19
N ASP A 92 2.08 14.64 13.67
CA ASP A 92 2.05 15.00 15.10
C ASP A 92 1.75 13.82 16.00
N GLN A 93 0.90 12.86 15.55
CA GLN A 93 0.65 11.62 16.30
C GLN A 93 1.88 10.69 16.27
N LEU A 94 2.70 10.76 15.22
CA LEU A 94 3.84 9.88 15.01
C LEU A 94 5.17 10.42 15.52
N LYS A 95 5.32 11.72 15.75
CA LYS A 95 6.63 12.38 16.04
C LYS A 95 7.46 11.77 17.18
N ASN A 96 6.80 11.12 18.13
CA ASN A 96 7.44 10.45 19.26
C ASN A 96 7.44 8.91 19.13
N ILE A 97 7.00 8.37 17.98
CA ILE A 97 7.02 6.94 17.72
C ILE A 97 8.39 6.60 17.11
N PRO A 98 9.07 5.55 17.61
CA PRO A 98 10.28 5.08 16.97
C PRO A 98 10.01 4.67 15.51
N ALA A 99 10.99 4.89 14.64
CA ALA A 99 10.89 4.47 13.24
C ALA A 99 10.58 2.98 13.13
N PRO A 100 9.77 2.56 12.14
CA PRO A 100 9.60 1.15 11.85
C PRO A 100 10.94 0.51 11.49
N GLY A 101 11.11 -0.74 11.92
CA GLY A 101 12.32 -1.50 11.64
C GLY A 101 12.02 -2.94 11.29
N ILE A 102 13.01 -3.60 10.71
CA ILE A 102 12.94 -5.03 10.38
C ILE A 102 14.24 -5.71 10.81
N THR A 103 14.11 -6.86 11.43
CA THR A 103 15.23 -7.78 11.73
C THR A 103 15.02 -9.06 10.94
N CYS A 104 15.93 -9.33 10.00
CA CYS A 104 15.93 -10.54 9.18
C CYS A 104 17.08 -11.44 9.57
N PRO A 105 16.89 -12.75 9.69
CA PRO A 105 17.95 -13.74 9.81
C PRO A 105 18.87 -13.73 8.58
N GLN A 106 20.07 -14.30 8.76
CA GLN A 106 21.08 -14.42 7.71
C GLN A 106 20.94 -15.74 6.92
N GLU A 107 19.70 -16.18 6.69
CA GLU A 107 19.34 -17.41 5.97
C GLU A 107 18.06 -17.19 5.13
N ASP A 108 17.77 -18.11 4.20
CA ASP A 108 16.50 -18.11 3.49
C ASP A 108 15.39 -18.51 4.44
N ILE A 109 14.33 -17.72 4.48
CA ILE A 109 13.19 -17.95 5.37
C ILE A 109 12.04 -18.51 4.55
N ILE A 110 11.67 -19.76 4.87
CA ILE A 110 10.58 -20.47 4.21
C ILE A 110 9.36 -20.46 5.13
N ILE A 111 8.27 -19.84 4.65
CA ILE A 111 7.01 -19.74 5.38
C ILE A 111 5.98 -20.66 4.73
N PRO A 112 5.49 -21.67 5.42
CA PRO A 112 4.32 -22.42 4.96
C PRO A 112 3.10 -21.49 4.97
N VAL A 113 2.27 -21.58 3.91
CA VAL A 113 1.07 -20.76 3.74
C VAL A 113 -0.12 -21.64 3.43
N ASP A 114 -1.31 -21.15 3.76
CA ASP A 114 -2.55 -21.78 3.34
C ASP A 114 -3.10 -21.11 2.08
N ILE A 115 -3.67 -21.94 1.19
CA ILE A 115 -4.38 -21.48 0.00
C ILE A 115 -5.85 -21.79 0.21
N GLU A 116 -6.63 -20.77 0.52
CA GLU A 116 -8.03 -20.91 0.88
C GLU A 116 -8.96 -20.42 -0.23
N LYS A 117 -10.09 -21.11 -0.40
CA LYS A 117 -11.17 -20.67 -1.30
C LYS A 117 -11.89 -19.45 -0.71
N VAL A 118 -12.03 -18.40 -1.50
CA VAL A 118 -12.86 -17.25 -1.13
C VAL A 118 -14.32 -17.64 -1.22
N LYS A 119 -14.93 -17.93 -0.07
CA LYS A 119 -16.33 -18.36 0.03
C LYS A 119 -17.26 -17.15 -0.17
N LEU A 120 -18.29 -17.34 -0.95
CA LEU A 120 -19.33 -16.35 -1.22
C LEU A 120 -20.71 -16.99 -1.04
N PRO A 121 -21.74 -16.21 -0.65
CA PRO A 121 -23.11 -16.67 -0.66
C PRO A 121 -23.49 -17.21 -2.05
N THR A 122 -24.25 -18.29 -2.11
CA THR A 122 -24.70 -18.89 -3.39
C THR A 122 -25.61 -17.97 -4.20
N SER A 123 -26.20 -16.97 -3.56
CA SER A 123 -26.94 -15.89 -4.23
C SER A 123 -26.02 -14.93 -5.02
N ILE A 124 -24.74 -14.89 -4.68
CA ILE A 124 -23.71 -14.05 -5.34
C ILE A 124 -22.87 -14.90 -6.30
N GLU A 125 -22.45 -16.08 -5.85
CA GLU A 125 -21.64 -17.01 -6.62
C GLU A 125 -22.26 -18.43 -6.51
N PRO A 126 -22.88 -18.95 -7.60
CA PRO A 126 -23.57 -20.24 -7.56
C PRO A 126 -22.71 -21.43 -7.10
N LYS A 127 -21.39 -21.36 -7.31
CA LYS A 127 -20.45 -22.38 -6.82
C LYS A 127 -20.15 -22.26 -5.34
N GLY A 128 -20.63 -21.20 -4.67
CA GLY A 128 -20.35 -20.91 -3.26
C GLY A 128 -18.92 -20.42 -2.99
N TRP A 129 -18.10 -20.22 -4.01
CA TRP A 129 -16.74 -19.70 -3.88
C TRP A 129 -16.22 -19.12 -5.21
N ARG A 130 -15.31 -18.14 -5.13
CA ARG A 130 -14.67 -17.52 -6.30
C ARG A 130 -13.18 -17.32 -6.05
N GLY A 131 -12.34 -18.05 -6.79
CA GLY A 131 -10.89 -17.98 -6.68
C GLY A 131 -10.35 -18.42 -5.31
N THR A 132 -9.09 -18.09 -5.08
CA THR A 132 -8.36 -18.43 -3.84
C THR A 132 -7.57 -17.23 -3.33
N THR A 133 -7.27 -17.23 -2.05
CA THR A 133 -6.37 -16.28 -1.41
C THR A 133 -5.25 -17.00 -0.69
N ILE A 134 -4.13 -16.30 -0.48
CA ILE A 134 -2.97 -16.81 0.25
C ILE A 134 -3.07 -16.30 1.68
N LEU A 135 -3.05 -17.22 2.64
CA LEU A 135 -3.00 -16.90 4.06
C LEU A 135 -1.60 -17.18 4.61
N ILE A 136 -0.99 -16.15 5.19
CA ILE A 136 0.35 -16.21 5.78
C ILE A 136 0.25 -16.14 7.31
N PRO A 137 0.96 -17.02 8.06
CA PRO A 137 0.97 -16.97 9.51
C PRO A 137 1.79 -15.78 10.01
N VAL A 138 1.18 -14.97 10.88
CA VAL A 138 1.78 -13.82 11.55
C VAL A 138 1.66 -13.99 13.05
N THR A 139 2.76 -13.90 13.77
CA THR A 139 2.79 -14.05 15.23
C THR A 139 2.87 -12.67 15.89
N ILE A 140 1.93 -12.41 16.81
CA ILE A 140 1.86 -11.18 17.60
C ILE A 140 1.66 -11.59 19.06
N ASN A 141 2.53 -11.12 19.95
CA ASN A 141 2.49 -11.46 21.36
C ASN A 141 2.45 -12.97 21.65
N GLY A 142 3.21 -13.76 20.86
CA GLY A 142 3.30 -15.22 21.01
C GLY A 142 2.10 -16.02 20.48
N LYS A 143 1.08 -15.36 19.93
CA LYS A 143 -0.08 -15.99 19.29
C LYS A 143 -0.01 -15.81 17.77
N THR A 144 -0.26 -16.89 17.03
CA THR A 144 -0.24 -16.89 15.56
C THR A 144 -1.64 -16.65 15.00
N TYR A 145 -1.73 -15.75 14.03
CA TYR A 145 -2.93 -15.37 13.28
C TYR A 145 -2.69 -15.57 11.79
N GLN A 146 -3.76 -15.78 11.03
CA GLN A 146 -3.68 -15.84 9.57
C GLN A 146 -4.00 -14.47 8.99
N PHE A 147 -3.10 -13.95 8.15
CA PHE A 147 -3.28 -12.71 7.39
C PHE A 147 -3.44 -13.04 5.91
N ILE A 148 -4.27 -12.31 5.19
CA ILE A 148 -4.24 -12.35 3.71
C ILE A 148 -2.93 -11.72 3.25
N PHE A 149 -2.18 -12.42 2.41
CA PHE A 149 -0.99 -11.90 1.74
C PHE A 149 -1.43 -11.17 0.47
N ASP A 150 -1.45 -9.83 0.52
CA ASP A 150 -2.12 -9.00 -0.47
C ASP A 150 -1.18 -7.93 -1.06
N THR A 151 -0.69 -8.18 -2.28
CA THR A 151 0.13 -7.21 -3.02
C THR A 151 -0.68 -6.07 -3.65
N GLY A 152 -2.01 -6.16 -3.62
CA GLY A 152 -2.93 -5.10 -4.04
C GLY A 152 -3.22 -4.07 -2.94
N ALA A 153 -3.01 -4.45 -1.67
CA ALA A 153 -3.15 -3.55 -0.54
C ALA A 153 -1.88 -2.70 -0.35
N GLY A 154 -1.97 -1.39 -0.48
CA GLY A 154 -0.83 -0.48 -0.25
C GLY A 154 -0.40 -0.40 1.21
N THR A 155 -1.31 -0.68 2.15
CA THR A 155 -1.09 -0.69 3.60
C THR A 155 -1.73 -1.91 4.23
N SER A 156 -1.09 -2.42 5.27
CA SER A 156 -1.63 -3.52 6.08
C SER A 156 -2.70 -3.02 7.02
N TYR A 157 -3.69 -3.86 7.25
CA TYR A 157 -4.80 -3.51 8.12
C TYR A 157 -5.36 -4.72 8.86
N MET A 158 -6.07 -4.45 9.95
CA MET A 158 -6.77 -5.45 10.74
C MET A 158 -8.11 -4.96 11.25
N SER A 159 -8.95 -5.88 11.68
CA SER A 159 -10.23 -5.56 12.33
C SER A 159 -10.02 -4.89 13.69
N GLN A 160 -11.01 -4.13 14.16
CA GLN A 160 -10.97 -3.55 15.50
C GLN A 160 -10.87 -4.62 16.60
N ARG A 161 -11.54 -5.76 16.40
CA ARG A 161 -11.46 -6.90 17.30
C ARG A 161 -10.04 -7.39 17.45
N MET A 162 -9.37 -7.62 16.32
CA MET A 162 -7.98 -8.09 16.30
C MET A 162 -7.01 -7.04 16.85
N ALA A 163 -7.20 -5.78 16.53
CA ALA A 163 -6.37 -4.69 17.07
C ALA A 163 -6.42 -4.65 18.60
N LYS A 164 -7.60 -4.82 19.18
CA LYS A 164 -7.77 -4.91 20.64
C LYS A 164 -7.12 -6.17 21.21
N GLU A 165 -7.30 -7.32 20.58
CA GLU A 165 -6.73 -8.59 21.02
C GLU A 165 -5.20 -8.60 20.97
N THR A 166 -4.61 -8.00 19.95
CA THR A 166 -3.17 -7.93 19.73
C THR A 166 -2.49 -6.76 20.44
N GLY A 167 -3.26 -5.90 21.12
CA GLY A 167 -2.70 -4.79 21.88
C GLY A 167 -2.15 -3.65 21.03
N VAL A 168 -2.73 -3.40 19.84
CA VAL A 168 -2.38 -2.23 19.04
C VAL A 168 -2.60 -0.97 19.83
N ARG A 169 -1.56 -0.13 19.96
CA ARG A 169 -1.67 1.19 20.54
C ARG A 169 -2.28 2.15 19.54
N ILE A 170 -3.55 2.53 19.76
CA ILE A 170 -4.25 3.49 18.89
C ILE A 170 -3.56 4.85 18.99
N LEU A 171 -3.28 5.46 17.83
CA LEU A 171 -2.65 6.78 17.71
C LEU A 171 -3.65 7.84 17.23
N SER A 172 -4.59 7.46 16.38
CA SER A 172 -5.62 8.35 15.84
C SER A 172 -6.86 7.56 15.43
N ASP A 173 -8.01 8.22 15.49
CA ASP A 173 -9.32 7.72 15.08
C ASP A 173 -9.88 8.39 13.82
N SER A 174 -9.06 9.14 13.09
CA SER A 174 -9.50 10.02 12.00
C SER A 174 -8.75 9.79 10.68
N LEU A 175 -8.28 8.56 10.44
CA LEU A 175 -7.63 8.24 9.17
C LEU A 175 -8.66 8.05 8.06
N ILE A 176 -8.51 8.78 6.96
CA ILE A 176 -9.27 8.52 5.74
C ILE A 176 -8.66 7.33 5.01
N ILE A 177 -9.46 6.26 4.87
CA ILE A 177 -9.09 5.06 4.13
C ILE A 177 -9.71 5.13 2.75
N ASN A 178 -8.88 5.16 1.71
CA ASN A 178 -9.33 5.06 0.33
C ASN A 178 -9.37 3.59 -0.10
N SER A 179 -10.42 3.20 -0.79
CA SER A 179 -10.57 1.88 -1.40
C SER A 179 -10.85 2.04 -2.90
N ASN A 180 -10.80 0.96 -3.65
CA ASN A 180 -11.17 0.93 -5.08
C ASN A 180 -12.68 1.13 -5.31
N LEU A 181 -13.48 1.18 -4.26
CA LEU A 181 -14.90 1.49 -4.34
C LEU A 181 -15.14 2.97 -4.04
N PRO A 182 -16.20 3.57 -4.62
CA PRO A 182 -16.56 4.94 -4.34
C PRO A 182 -16.89 5.15 -2.85
N GLY A 183 -16.38 6.22 -2.29
CA GLY A 183 -16.58 6.61 -0.90
C GLY A 183 -15.33 6.46 -0.04
N ALA A 184 -15.03 7.50 0.73
CA ALA A 184 -13.99 7.46 1.73
C ALA A 184 -14.55 6.87 3.03
N MET A 185 -13.77 5.99 3.67
CA MET A 185 -14.08 5.51 5.02
C MET A 185 -13.17 6.20 6.03
N THR A 186 -13.67 6.38 7.23
CA THR A 186 -12.86 6.81 8.35
C THR A 186 -12.50 5.58 9.19
N GLY A 187 -11.22 5.38 9.43
CA GLY A 187 -10.72 4.31 10.28
C GLY A 187 -9.72 4.86 11.29
N ASN A 188 -9.13 3.97 12.04
CA ASN A 188 -8.11 4.28 13.02
C ASN A 188 -6.76 3.86 12.48
N PHE A 189 -5.70 4.40 13.05
CA PHE A 189 -4.37 3.80 12.92
C PHE A 189 -3.69 3.70 14.28
N GLY A 190 -2.77 2.78 14.36
CA GLY A 190 -2.03 2.54 15.58
C GLY A 190 -0.68 1.90 15.28
N THR A 191 0.02 1.53 16.33
CA THR A 191 1.32 0.88 16.26
C THR A 191 1.34 -0.42 17.04
N LEU A 192 2.02 -1.43 16.48
CA LEU A 192 2.43 -2.66 17.11
C LEU A 192 3.94 -2.61 17.39
N GLU A 193 4.33 -2.90 18.61
CA GLU A 193 5.74 -2.91 18.98
C GLU A 193 6.51 -4.00 18.24
N ASN A 194 5.96 -5.21 18.20
CA ASN A 194 6.56 -6.33 17.49
C ASN A 194 5.52 -7.20 16.79
N MET A 195 5.86 -7.63 15.58
CA MET A 195 5.12 -8.59 14.78
C MET A 195 6.12 -9.50 14.06
N GLN A 196 5.81 -10.79 13.92
CA GLN A 196 6.74 -11.77 13.34
C GLN A 196 6.11 -12.57 12.19
N ILE A 197 6.92 -12.83 11.17
CA ILE A 197 6.62 -13.79 10.09
C ILE A 197 7.76 -14.80 10.07
N GLY A 198 7.51 -16.00 10.60
CA GLY A 198 8.58 -16.94 10.88
C GLY A 198 9.60 -16.32 11.83
N SER A 199 10.86 -16.28 11.42
CA SER A 199 11.98 -15.66 12.16
C SER A 199 12.24 -14.19 11.82
N ILE A 200 11.46 -13.59 10.91
CA ILE A 200 11.52 -12.16 10.61
C ILE A 200 10.74 -11.40 11.69
N THR A 201 11.37 -10.38 12.27
CA THR A 201 10.69 -9.49 13.24
C THR A 201 10.57 -8.09 12.67
N PHE A 202 9.34 -7.57 12.69
CA PHE A 202 9.01 -6.18 12.37
C PHE A 202 8.81 -5.42 13.68
N HIS A 203 9.44 -4.24 13.78
CA HIS A 203 9.42 -3.38 14.97
C HIS A 203 8.64 -2.09 14.67
N ASN A 204 7.90 -1.61 15.66
CA ASN A 204 7.16 -0.33 15.60
C ASN A 204 6.28 -0.19 14.37
N SER A 205 5.61 -1.28 14.01
CA SER A 205 4.80 -1.36 12.78
C SER A 205 3.57 -0.48 12.86
N LEU A 206 3.36 0.35 11.84
CA LEU A 206 2.10 1.09 11.68
C LEU A 206 1.05 0.16 11.10
N ILE A 207 -0.14 0.14 11.73
CA ILE A 207 -1.26 -0.69 11.30
C ILE A 207 -2.50 0.18 11.13
N THR A 208 -3.15 0.04 10.00
CA THR A 208 -4.47 0.61 9.76
C THR A 208 -5.52 -0.29 10.42
N ILE A 209 -6.46 0.29 11.15
CA ILE A 209 -7.54 -0.43 11.81
C ILE A 209 -8.81 -0.11 11.04
N ALA A 210 -9.36 -1.12 10.40
CA ALA A 210 -10.57 -1.00 9.61
C ALA A 210 -11.79 -0.62 10.48
N PRO A 211 -12.71 0.17 9.96
CA PRO A 211 -13.93 0.48 10.69
C PRO A 211 -14.75 -0.79 10.99
N PRO A 212 -15.70 -0.73 11.95
CA PRO A 212 -16.64 -1.83 12.16
C PRO A 212 -17.32 -2.18 10.84
N ASN A 213 -17.61 -3.45 10.65
CA ASN A 213 -18.31 -4.00 9.47
C ASN A 213 -17.44 -4.10 8.17
N ALA A 214 -16.20 -3.62 8.16
CA ALA A 214 -15.34 -3.78 6.98
C ALA A 214 -14.97 -5.25 6.70
N PHE A 215 -15.04 -6.11 7.72
CA PHE A 215 -14.68 -7.54 7.64
C PHE A 215 -15.89 -8.49 7.82
N ASP A 216 -17.08 -7.96 8.12
CA ASP A 216 -18.17 -8.77 8.70
C ASP A 216 -18.84 -9.76 7.76
N SER A 217 -18.65 -9.67 6.45
CA SER A 217 -19.46 -10.50 5.56
C SER A 217 -18.72 -11.33 4.52
N ILE A 218 -17.44 -11.03 4.23
CA ILE A 218 -16.75 -11.65 3.10
C ILE A 218 -15.31 -12.08 3.42
N MET A 219 -14.69 -11.47 4.42
CA MET A 219 -13.29 -11.74 4.72
C MET A 219 -13.13 -13.03 5.51
N ILE A 220 -12.23 -13.90 5.05
CA ILE A 220 -11.92 -15.19 5.70
C ILE A 220 -11.17 -14.98 7.02
N VAL A 221 -10.48 -13.83 7.14
CA VAL A 221 -9.62 -13.48 8.27
C VAL A 221 -9.76 -12.00 8.62
N ASP A 222 -9.30 -11.63 9.81
CA ASP A 222 -9.41 -10.28 10.35
C ASP A 222 -8.27 -9.33 9.97
N ALA A 223 -7.35 -9.75 9.11
CA ALA A 223 -6.18 -8.93 8.78
C ALA A 223 -5.61 -9.20 7.40
N VAL A 224 -4.96 -8.17 6.87
CA VAL A 224 -4.27 -8.18 5.58
C VAL A 224 -2.85 -7.65 5.76
N LEU A 225 -1.89 -8.36 5.18
CA LEU A 225 -0.49 -7.96 5.06
C LEU A 225 -0.30 -7.35 3.68
N GLY A 226 -0.04 -6.06 3.63
CA GLY A 226 0.07 -5.27 2.41
C GLY A 226 1.51 -4.94 2.00
N MET A 227 1.63 -4.07 1.00
CA MET A 227 2.91 -3.67 0.41
C MET A 227 3.80 -2.84 1.32
N ASP A 228 3.28 -2.27 2.39
CA ASP A 228 4.05 -1.61 3.45
C ASP A 228 4.99 -2.59 4.20
N PHE A 229 4.64 -3.88 4.25
CA PHE A 229 5.49 -4.97 4.74
C PHE A 229 6.14 -5.77 3.62
N ILE A 230 5.35 -6.25 2.65
CA ILE A 230 5.85 -7.06 1.53
C ILE A 230 6.92 -6.30 0.75
N GLY A 231 6.73 -5.00 0.57
CA GLY A 231 7.63 -4.14 -0.17
C GLY A 231 8.97 -3.79 0.53
N LEU A 232 9.19 -4.26 1.76
CA LEU A 232 10.47 -4.11 2.47
C LEU A 232 11.53 -5.11 2.00
N PHE A 233 11.11 -6.15 1.28
CA PHE A 233 12.02 -7.18 0.77
C PHE A 233 12.40 -6.90 -0.69
N ASP A 234 13.66 -7.12 -1.02
CA ASP A 234 14.15 -7.02 -2.40
C ASP A 234 13.58 -8.12 -3.30
N GLU A 235 13.30 -9.29 -2.72
CA GLU A 235 12.75 -10.45 -3.42
C GLU A 235 11.81 -11.23 -2.51
N VAL A 236 10.66 -11.61 -3.05
CA VAL A 236 9.71 -12.55 -2.44
C VAL A 236 9.35 -13.62 -3.47
N ARG A 237 9.57 -14.89 -3.14
CA ARG A 237 9.25 -16.03 -4.01
C ARG A 237 7.98 -16.69 -3.54
N ILE A 238 6.95 -16.72 -4.40
CA ILE A 238 5.64 -17.30 -4.10
C ILE A 238 5.51 -18.63 -4.84
N TYR A 239 5.30 -19.71 -4.11
CA TYR A 239 5.12 -21.06 -4.63
C TYR A 239 3.74 -21.62 -4.23
N PRO A 240 2.65 -21.25 -4.95
CA PRO A 240 1.29 -21.63 -4.55
C PRO A 240 1.07 -23.15 -4.56
N LYS A 241 1.67 -23.87 -5.50
CA LYS A 241 1.58 -25.34 -5.58
C LYS A 241 2.24 -26.02 -4.39
N ASP A 242 3.34 -25.48 -3.91
CA ASP A 242 4.11 -26.00 -2.76
C ASP A 242 3.61 -25.41 -1.43
N LYS A 243 2.61 -24.54 -1.48
CA LYS A 243 2.05 -23.82 -0.32
C LYS A 243 3.13 -23.17 0.54
N LYS A 244 4.02 -22.42 -0.09
CA LYS A 244 5.08 -21.70 0.62
C LYS A 244 5.39 -20.34 -0.01
N ILE A 245 5.84 -19.43 0.83
CA ILE A 245 6.52 -18.19 0.45
C ILE A 245 7.95 -18.24 0.97
N VAL A 246 8.90 -17.76 0.19
CA VAL A 246 10.32 -17.70 0.58
C VAL A 246 10.77 -16.25 0.54
N PHE A 247 11.38 -15.82 1.64
CA PHE A 247 12.13 -14.56 1.74
C PHE A 247 13.61 -14.92 1.69
N PRO A 248 14.28 -14.77 0.54
CA PRO A 248 15.66 -15.19 0.40
C PRO A 248 16.61 -14.25 1.13
N LYS A 249 17.69 -14.80 1.70
CA LYS A 249 18.78 -14.03 2.30
C LYS A 249 19.42 -13.06 1.32
N SER A 250 19.58 -13.50 0.08
CA SER A 250 20.20 -12.74 -0.99
C SER A 250 19.28 -12.75 -2.21
N SER A 251 19.09 -11.57 -2.79
CA SER A 251 18.29 -11.43 -4.00
C SER A 251 18.93 -12.13 -5.18
N THR A 252 18.12 -12.77 -6.01
CA THR A 252 18.54 -13.27 -7.31
C THR A 252 18.97 -12.10 -8.20
N PRO A 253 20.12 -12.17 -8.89
CA PRO A 253 20.48 -11.14 -9.84
C PRO A 253 19.38 -10.93 -10.88
N LEU A 254 18.98 -9.68 -11.07
CA LEU A 254 17.93 -9.36 -12.04
C LEU A 254 18.41 -9.76 -13.46
N PRO A 255 17.55 -10.46 -14.23
CA PRO A 255 17.91 -10.83 -15.59
C PRO A 255 18.09 -9.58 -16.46
N SER A 256 18.94 -9.67 -17.48
CA SER A 256 19.15 -8.58 -18.44
C SER A 256 17.94 -8.31 -19.33
N TYR A 257 17.05 -9.30 -19.46
CA TYR A 257 15.82 -9.26 -20.27
C TYR A 257 14.65 -9.87 -19.50
N GLY A 258 13.43 -9.69 -20.03
CA GLY A 258 12.22 -10.30 -19.47
C GLY A 258 11.74 -9.66 -18.15
N ARG A 259 12.27 -8.49 -17.78
CA ARG A 259 11.78 -7.74 -16.62
C ARG A 259 10.39 -7.20 -16.92
N ASN A 260 9.38 -7.76 -16.30
CA ASN A 260 7.99 -7.42 -16.56
C ASN A 260 7.23 -6.96 -15.30
N LEU A 261 7.87 -7.01 -14.12
CA LEU A 261 7.30 -6.52 -12.88
C LEU A 261 8.01 -5.24 -12.43
N MET A 262 7.24 -4.26 -11.97
CA MET A 262 7.71 -2.94 -11.57
C MET A 262 6.96 -2.52 -10.30
N LYS A 263 7.70 -2.08 -9.28
CA LYS A 263 7.12 -1.47 -8.08
C LYS A 263 7.01 0.04 -8.31
N VAL A 264 5.80 0.56 -8.29
CA VAL A 264 5.50 1.98 -8.43
C VAL A 264 4.75 2.41 -7.17
N ASP A 265 5.37 3.25 -6.36
CA ASP A 265 4.89 3.59 -5.02
C ASP A 265 4.68 2.29 -4.20
N ARG A 266 3.46 2.00 -3.78
CA ARG A 266 3.08 0.78 -3.06
C ARG A 266 2.30 -0.22 -3.92
N ALA A 267 2.39 -0.12 -5.25
CA ALA A 267 1.69 -1.01 -6.16
C ALA A 267 2.67 -1.78 -7.04
N LEU A 268 2.34 -3.03 -7.35
CA LEU A 268 3.07 -3.83 -8.32
C LEU A 268 2.37 -3.76 -9.68
N LYS A 269 3.11 -3.36 -10.71
CA LYS A 269 2.65 -3.28 -12.09
C LYS A 269 3.33 -4.34 -12.93
N LEU A 270 2.52 -5.16 -13.60
CA LEU A 270 2.97 -6.25 -14.47
C LEU A 270 2.81 -5.85 -15.92
N LYS A 271 3.92 -5.82 -16.67
CA LYS A 271 3.91 -5.64 -18.10
C LYS A 271 3.55 -6.95 -18.79
N ALA A 272 2.46 -6.97 -19.54
CA ALA A 272 1.98 -8.12 -20.28
C ALA A 272 1.78 -7.77 -21.78
N GLN A 273 1.66 -8.78 -22.61
CA GLN A 273 1.33 -8.63 -24.04
C GLN A 273 0.00 -9.34 -24.33
N ALA A 274 -0.91 -8.66 -24.99
CA ALA A 274 -2.16 -9.23 -25.48
C ALA A 274 -2.51 -8.62 -26.84
N ASN A 275 -2.82 -9.43 -27.83
CA ASN A 275 -3.21 -9.01 -29.18
C ASN A 275 -2.23 -7.99 -29.81
N GLY A 276 -0.91 -8.17 -29.59
CA GLY A 276 0.13 -7.25 -30.08
C GLY A 276 0.25 -5.94 -29.29
N GLU A 277 -0.56 -5.74 -28.25
CA GLU A 277 -0.51 -4.57 -27.38
C GLU A 277 0.21 -4.84 -26.07
N THR A 278 0.92 -3.82 -25.58
CA THR A 278 1.50 -3.84 -24.22
C THR A 278 0.46 -3.36 -23.22
N LEU A 279 0.18 -4.19 -22.22
CA LEU A 279 -0.70 -3.87 -21.11
C LEU A 279 0.11 -3.71 -19.82
N MET A 280 -0.31 -2.75 -19.00
CA MET A 280 0.19 -2.59 -17.64
C MET A 280 -0.90 -3.04 -16.66
N LEU A 281 -0.77 -4.25 -16.15
CA LEU A 281 -1.71 -4.87 -15.23
C LEU A 281 -1.30 -4.58 -13.78
N HIS A 282 -2.27 -4.60 -12.88
CA HIS A 282 -1.98 -4.63 -11.44
C HIS A 282 -1.73 -6.07 -11.01
N PHE A 283 -0.61 -6.34 -10.36
CA PHE A 283 -0.33 -7.66 -9.78
C PHE A 283 -0.84 -7.66 -8.34
N ASP A 284 -1.93 -8.38 -8.11
CA ASP A 284 -2.72 -8.30 -6.89
C ASP A 284 -3.06 -9.72 -6.41
N THR A 285 -2.37 -10.18 -5.36
CA THR A 285 -2.59 -11.50 -4.76
C THR A 285 -3.80 -11.55 -3.82
N GLY A 286 -4.36 -10.41 -3.45
CA GLY A 286 -5.63 -10.30 -2.72
C GLY A 286 -6.84 -10.44 -3.64
N ASN A 287 -6.66 -10.24 -4.94
CA ASN A 287 -7.72 -10.42 -5.90
C ASN A 287 -7.92 -11.88 -6.28
N SER A 288 -9.11 -12.40 -6.05
CA SER A 288 -9.46 -13.81 -6.34
C SER A 288 -9.75 -14.09 -7.83
N THR A 289 -9.83 -13.06 -8.68
CA THR A 289 -10.13 -13.18 -10.12
C THR A 289 -9.24 -12.22 -10.93
N ALA A 290 -8.86 -12.65 -12.14
CA ALA A 290 -8.21 -11.75 -13.08
C ALA A 290 -9.26 -10.94 -13.87
N GLY A 291 -8.92 -9.70 -14.22
CA GLY A 291 -9.77 -8.83 -15.00
C GLY A 291 -8.98 -7.86 -15.86
N LEU A 292 -9.61 -7.36 -16.90
CA LEU A 292 -9.08 -6.29 -17.74
C LEU A 292 -9.82 -4.99 -17.44
N PHE A 293 -9.13 -3.86 -17.54
CA PHE A 293 -9.75 -2.57 -17.33
C PHE A 293 -10.80 -2.27 -18.43
N TYR A 294 -11.81 -1.50 -18.07
CA TYR A 294 -12.91 -1.12 -18.96
C TYR A 294 -12.42 -0.48 -20.27
N GLN A 295 -11.35 0.31 -20.24
CA GLN A 295 -10.77 0.93 -21.44
C GLN A 295 -10.29 -0.12 -22.47
N TYR A 296 -9.76 -1.25 -22.02
CA TYR A 296 -9.37 -2.34 -22.91
C TYR A 296 -10.60 -3.03 -23.51
N TYR A 297 -11.64 -3.26 -22.69
CA TYR A 297 -12.92 -3.77 -23.19
C TYR A 297 -13.53 -2.85 -24.25
N GLU A 298 -13.63 -1.55 -24.01
CA GLU A 298 -14.20 -0.59 -24.98
C GLU A 298 -13.44 -0.60 -26.32
N LYS A 299 -12.11 -0.70 -26.26
CA LYS A 299 -11.26 -0.77 -27.46
C LYS A 299 -11.49 -2.04 -28.28
N HIS A 300 -11.80 -3.16 -27.63
CA HIS A 300 -11.97 -4.47 -28.22
C HIS A 300 -13.43 -4.98 -28.13
N LYS A 301 -14.38 -4.08 -27.98
CA LYS A 301 -15.78 -4.39 -27.66
C LYS A 301 -16.42 -5.40 -28.59
N ALA A 302 -16.23 -5.23 -29.91
CA ALA A 302 -16.80 -6.12 -30.91
C ALA A 302 -16.30 -7.57 -30.76
N GLU A 303 -15.01 -7.75 -30.45
CA GLU A 303 -14.42 -9.06 -30.19
C GLU A 303 -15.03 -9.68 -28.93
N PHE A 304 -15.03 -8.94 -27.81
CA PHE A 304 -15.59 -9.43 -26.53
C PHE A 304 -17.08 -9.77 -26.64
N GLU A 305 -17.87 -8.96 -27.34
CA GLU A 305 -19.31 -9.21 -27.51
C GLU A 305 -19.59 -10.39 -28.44
N SER A 306 -18.66 -10.77 -29.33
CA SER A 306 -18.80 -11.93 -30.22
C SER A 306 -18.53 -13.26 -29.54
N ILE A 307 -17.65 -13.32 -28.52
CA ILE A 307 -17.19 -14.55 -27.87
C ILE A 307 -17.57 -14.62 -26.38
N GLY A 308 -17.83 -13.47 -25.76
CA GLY A 308 -18.08 -13.35 -24.35
C GLY A 308 -19.53 -13.57 -23.94
N LYS A 309 -19.73 -13.93 -22.68
CA LYS A 309 -21.04 -13.92 -22.03
C LYS A 309 -21.09 -12.73 -21.08
N LYS A 310 -22.19 -11.99 -21.08
CA LYS A 310 -22.45 -10.94 -20.10
C LYS A 310 -22.92 -11.59 -18.80
N GLU A 311 -22.12 -11.42 -17.74
CA GLU A 311 -22.47 -11.87 -16.41
C GLU A 311 -22.45 -10.68 -15.46
N LYS A 312 -23.38 -10.64 -14.51
CA LYS A 312 -23.33 -9.69 -13.39
C LYS A 312 -22.40 -10.25 -12.34
N ILE A 313 -21.28 -9.58 -12.14
CA ILE A 313 -20.34 -9.92 -11.07
C ILE A 313 -20.47 -8.93 -9.92
N THR A 314 -20.29 -9.40 -8.71
CA THR A 314 -20.22 -8.56 -7.53
C THR A 314 -18.75 -8.50 -7.10
N GLY A 315 -18.22 -7.29 -7.01
CA GLY A 315 -16.89 -7.02 -6.45
C GLY A 315 -17.01 -6.58 -5.00
N GLY A 316 -16.09 -7.01 -4.17
CA GLY A 316 -16.00 -6.60 -2.77
C GLY A 316 -14.81 -5.65 -2.55
N GLY A 317 -14.97 -4.74 -1.61
CA GLY A 317 -13.92 -3.86 -1.08
C GLY A 317 -14.34 -3.41 0.31
N PHE A 318 -13.60 -2.52 0.94
CA PHE A 318 -13.86 -2.10 2.33
C PHE A 318 -15.27 -1.57 2.61
N ASN A 319 -15.99 -1.08 1.60
CA ASN A 319 -17.23 -0.37 1.84
C ASN A 319 -18.50 -1.14 1.44
N HIS A 320 -18.44 -2.06 0.51
CA HIS A 320 -19.62 -2.78 -0.02
C HIS A 320 -19.24 -4.08 -0.74
N VAL A 321 -20.20 -4.95 -0.80
CA VAL A 321 -20.22 -6.15 -1.66
C VAL A 321 -21.05 -5.85 -2.91
#